data_8f4c4f17bdf90130dbee82d117d8a564
#
_entry.id   8f4c4f17bdf90130dbee82d117d8a564
#
_cell.length_a   1.000
_cell.length_b   1.000
_cell.length_c   1.000
_cell.angle_alpha   90.00
_cell.angle_beta   90.00
_cell.angle_gamma   90.00
#
_symmetry.space_group_name_H-M   'P 1'
#
loop_
_entity.id
_entity.type
_entity.pdbx_description
1 polymer ?
#
loop_
_entity_poly.entity_id
_entity_poly.type
_entity_poly.pdbx_seq_one_letter_code
_entity_poly.pdbx_strand_id
1 'polypeptide(L)'
;MVTHCQIAAHKAKRKTLALAIAGVLFGTGFMAAPEARADGFIDDSSLTGGIYYWQRQRDRKDMTPTSPEYGKYVANLHHSTFNANLAFSSGYVADMFGLDLAAFGAVEISNSGPAAPNEIGFSDAKTRWDEKWTGDKSGVSVYRAAAKFKLGDFWARGGYIQPTGQTLLAPHWSFMPGTYRGAEGGAKFDFDTAGALSMSYMWTDEYKAPWYQNMYNFRQADGLTGVSYLHSFGAKYDFKNNLVMEAAFGQAKDYMDQYFAKASYAFPVAGNDLRTTYQFYGAKDKVDGGASNANDVYDGLAWLQALTLGYTTGPFDLRLEGTWAKADGNQGYFLQRMTPGYATSNGRLDVWWDSRSDFNANGEKALFGGVMYDLKNWNMAGWSVGTSYAYGWDAKPSTNPKFDQNTRLKESAWNFDILYTLQEGRAKGTLFKLHYTLYDNHTNIPSYGGGFGNVFQDEKDVKFIVIAPFTLF
;
A
#
# COMPACT_ATOMS: atom_id res chain seq x y z
N MET A 1 -7.86 47.29 2.79
CA MET A 1 -9.26 46.90 3.12
C MET A 1 -9.76 45.67 2.37
N VAL A 2 -9.22 45.34 1.22
CA VAL A 2 -9.64 44.19 0.40
C VAL A 2 -9.18 42.84 0.98
N THR A 3 -8.02 42.78 1.65
CA THR A 3 -7.43 41.57 2.19
C THR A 3 -8.19 41.00 3.43
N HIS A 4 -8.75 41.84 4.27
CA HIS A 4 -9.51 41.40 5.45
C HIS A 4 -10.89 40.84 5.11
N CYS A 5 -11.53 41.36 4.05
CA CYS A 5 -12.83 40.88 3.63
C CYS A 5 -12.78 39.52 2.94
N GLN A 6 -11.71 39.23 2.20
CA GLN A 6 -11.50 37.90 1.59
C GLN A 6 -11.18 36.81 2.62
N ILE A 7 -10.41 37.15 3.66
CA ILE A 7 -10.11 36.18 4.75
C ILE A 7 -11.37 35.86 5.57
N ALA A 8 -12.21 36.87 5.87
CA ALA A 8 -13.45 36.67 6.59
C ALA A 8 -14.47 35.84 5.78
N ALA A 9 -14.58 36.06 4.48
CA ALA A 9 -15.47 35.32 3.59
C ALA A 9 -15.01 33.85 3.42
N HIS A 10 -13.69 33.60 3.41
CA HIS A 10 -13.13 32.26 3.33
C HIS A 10 -13.33 31.47 4.64
N LYS A 11 -13.15 32.11 5.80
CA LYS A 11 -13.47 31.53 7.12
C LYS A 11 -14.97 31.24 7.30
N ALA A 12 -15.84 32.11 6.79
CA ALA A 12 -17.30 31.90 6.82
C ALA A 12 -17.71 30.68 5.96
N LYS A 13 -17.15 30.52 4.76
CA LYS A 13 -17.39 29.36 3.90
C LYS A 13 -16.89 28.05 4.51
N ARG A 14 -15.75 28.07 5.21
CA ARG A 14 -15.23 26.91 5.95
C ARG A 14 -16.18 26.48 7.05
N LYS A 15 -16.66 27.42 7.89
CA LYS A 15 -17.61 27.14 8.98
C LYS A 15 -18.93 26.56 8.47
N THR A 16 -19.48 27.09 7.38
CA THR A 16 -20.73 26.59 6.81
C THR A 16 -20.61 25.18 6.22
N LEU A 17 -19.51 24.89 5.52
CA LEU A 17 -19.31 23.58 4.90
C LEU A 17 -18.97 22.51 5.95
N ALA A 18 -18.14 22.83 6.94
CA ALA A 18 -17.81 21.92 8.04
C ALA A 18 -19.03 21.62 8.96
N LEU A 19 -19.88 22.62 9.22
CA LEU A 19 -21.16 22.43 9.93
C LEU A 19 -22.17 21.61 9.13
N ALA A 20 -22.22 21.77 7.79
CA ALA A 20 -23.06 20.94 6.94
C ALA A 20 -22.61 19.48 6.92
N ILE A 21 -21.31 19.20 6.87
CA ILE A 21 -20.75 17.85 6.94
C ILE A 21 -21.02 17.24 8.32
N ALA A 22 -20.82 17.97 9.41
CA ALA A 22 -21.12 17.51 10.75
C ALA A 22 -22.64 17.25 10.95
N GLY A 23 -23.50 18.12 10.42
CA GLY A 23 -24.96 17.99 10.52
C GLY A 23 -25.52 16.78 9.76
N VAL A 24 -24.96 16.43 8.62
CA VAL A 24 -25.37 15.23 7.84
C VAL A 24 -24.97 13.93 8.53
N LEU A 25 -23.89 13.94 9.32
CA LEU A 25 -23.32 12.74 9.95
C LEU A 25 -23.84 12.47 11.38
N PHE A 26 -24.29 13.49 12.10
CA PHE A 26 -24.67 13.36 13.52
C PHE A 26 -26.18 13.41 13.80
N GLY A 27 -27.02 13.46 12.79
CA GLY A 27 -28.47 13.40 12.96
C GLY A 27 -28.96 14.12 14.23
N THR A 28 -29.93 14.97 14.17
CA THR A 28 -30.59 15.88 15.11
C THR A 28 -30.64 15.57 16.64
N GLY A 29 -29.65 14.94 17.21
CA GLY A 29 -29.60 14.45 18.60
C GLY A 29 -28.70 15.21 19.59
N PHE A 30 -28.00 16.23 19.19
CA PHE A 30 -27.16 17.02 20.11
C PHE A 30 -27.89 18.23 20.64
N MET A 31 -28.73 18.02 21.67
CA MET A 31 -29.25 19.09 22.53
C MET A 31 -28.14 19.57 23.46
N ALA A 32 -27.80 20.86 23.33
CA ALA A 32 -27.22 21.74 24.35
C ALA A 32 -26.24 21.11 25.34
N ALA A 33 -25.03 20.86 24.91
CA ALA A 33 -23.87 20.90 25.81
C ALA A 33 -23.44 22.38 26.00
N PRO A 34 -22.93 22.78 27.18
CA PRO A 34 -22.44 24.13 27.41
C PRO A 34 -21.37 24.49 26.38
N GLU A 35 -21.27 25.76 26.00
CA GLU A 35 -20.33 26.32 25.05
C GLU A 35 -18.87 25.94 25.41
N ALA A 36 -18.49 24.70 25.11
CA ALA A 36 -17.11 24.33 25.00
C ALA A 36 -16.57 25.06 23.76
N ARG A 37 -15.57 25.93 23.93
CA ARG A 37 -14.92 26.65 22.84
C ARG A 37 -14.48 25.64 21.77
N ALA A 38 -15.29 25.53 20.71
CA ALA A 38 -15.03 24.69 19.55
C ALA A 38 -14.10 25.40 18.54
N ASP A 39 -13.43 26.47 18.98
CA ASP A 39 -12.68 27.35 18.08
C ASP A 39 -11.58 26.60 17.29
N GLY A 40 -10.90 25.61 17.89
CA GLY A 40 -9.91 24.79 17.21
C GLY A 40 -10.50 23.67 16.33
N PHE A 41 -11.69 23.16 16.65
CA PHE A 41 -12.26 22.01 15.93
C PHE A 41 -12.57 22.31 14.45
N ILE A 42 -13.13 23.48 14.17
CA ILE A 42 -13.47 23.90 12.81
C ILE A 42 -12.37 24.74 12.17
N ASP A 43 -11.78 25.68 12.93
CA ASP A 43 -10.80 26.62 12.39
C ASP A 43 -9.50 25.91 11.96
N ASP A 44 -9.09 24.84 12.66
CA ASP A 44 -7.92 24.02 12.35
C ASP A 44 -8.29 22.77 11.50
N SER A 45 -9.54 22.72 11.00
CA SER A 45 -9.95 21.60 10.14
C SER A 45 -9.37 21.71 8.74
N SER A 46 -9.25 20.57 8.10
CA SER A 46 -8.85 20.47 6.70
C SER A 46 -9.81 19.58 5.92
N LEU A 47 -10.05 19.93 4.66
CA LEU A 47 -10.79 19.12 3.70
C LEU A 47 -9.93 18.96 2.45
N THR A 48 -9.41 17.78 2.28
CA THR A 48 -8.52 17.40 1.17
C THR A 48 -9.16 16.32 0.32
N GLY A 49 -8.66 16.15 -0.89
CA GLY A 49 -9.12 15.09 -1.77
C GLY A 49 -8.21 14.89 -2.96
N GLY A 50 -8.63 13.99 -3.82
CA GLY A 50 -7.95 13.71 -5.06
C GLY A 50 -8.92 13.19 -6.11
N ILE A 51 -8.58 13.45 -7.34
CA ILE A 51 -9.22 12.91 -8.53
C ILE A 51 -8.18 12.06 -9.22
N TYR A 52 -8.56 10.84 -9.59
CA TYR A 52 -7.66 9.85 -10.16
C TYR A 52 -8.28 9.25 -11.41
N TYR A 53 -7.48 9.09 -12.44
CA TYR A 53 -7.80 8.24 -13.58
C TYR A 53 -6.78 7.14 -13.68
N TRP A 54 -7.23 5.94 -13.88
CA TRP A 54 -6.39 4.77 -14.10
C TRP A 54 -6.85 4.03 -15.33
N GLN A 55 -5.91 3.78 -16.21
CA GLN A 55 -6.08 2.85 -17.32
C GLN A 55 -4.94 1.84 -17.27
N ARG A 56 -5.29 0.57 -17.45
CA ARG A 56 -4.32 -0.52 -17.56
C ARG A 56 -4.69 -1.41 -18.73
N GLN A 57 -3.67 -1.76 -19.51
CA GLN A 57 -3.75 -2.75 -20.57
C GLN A 57 -2.62 -3.75 -20.36
N ARG A 58 -3.01 -4.98 -20.03
CA ARG A 58 -2.10 -6.09 -19.82
C ARG A 58 -2.44 -7.23 -20.75
N ASP A 59 -1.48 -7.59 -21.58
CA ASP A 59 -1.51 -8.79 -22.38
C ASP A 59 -0.61 -9.83 -21.74
N ARG A 60 -1.08 -11.07 -21.66
CA ARG A 60 -0.37 -12.21 -21.10
C ARG A 60 -0.19 -13.28 -22.16
N LYS A 61 0.97 -13.93 -22.18
CA LYS A 61 1.22 -15.07 -23.05
C LYS A 61 0.35 -16.25 -22.64
N ASP A 62 -0.42 -16.79 -23.58
CA ASP A 62 -1.22 -17.97 -23.33
C ASP A 62 -0.34 -19.22 -23.35
N MET A 63 -0.24 -19.89 -22.22
CA MET A 63 0.50 -21.14 -22.05
C MET A 63 -0.42 -22.34 -21.85
N THR A 64 -1.70 -22.22 -22.21
CA THR A 64 -2.66 -23.32 -22.17
C THR A 64 -2.44 -24.25 -23.39
N PRO A 65 -1.96 -25.48 -23.21
CA PRO A 65 -1.54 -26.34 -24.33
C PRO A 65 -2.64 -26.64 -25.37
N THR A 66 -3.91 -26.57 -24.95
CA THR A 66 -5.08 -26.82 -25.82
C THR A 66 -5.66 -25.56 -26.45
N SER A 67 -5.11 -24.38 -26.15
CA SER A 67 -5.58 -23.10 -26.67
C SER A 67 -5.10 -22.88 -28.12
N PRO A 68 -5.96 -22.37 -29.05
CA PRO A 68 -5.52 -21.95 -30.38
C PRO A 68 -4.56 -20.73 -30.33
N GLU A 69 -4.49 -20.03 -29.21
CA GLU A 69 -3.61 -18.89 -28.98
C GLU A 69 -2.33 -19.25 -28.21
N TYR A 70 -2.06 -20.56 -28.03
CA TYR A 70 -0.87 -21.04 -27.32
C TYR A 70 0.41 -20.34 -27.80
N GLY A 71 1.17 -19.80 -26.87
CA GLY A 71 2.42 -19.08 -27.12
C GLY A 71 2.26 -17.63 -27.61
N LYS A 72 1.03 -17.14 -27.85
CA LYS A 72 0.77 -15.75 -28.23
C LYS A 72 0.37 -14.89 -27.04
N TYR A 73 0.61 -13.58 -27.15
CA TYR A 73 0.08 -12.61 -26.20
C TYR A 73 -1.40 -12.35 -26.51
N VAL A 74 -2.22 -12.52 -25.49
CA VAL A 74 -3.69 -12.30 -25.55
C VAL A 74 -4.10 -11.30 -24.49
N ALA A 75 -5.18 -10.58 -24.70
CA ALA A 75 -5.74 -9.66 -23.73
C ALA A 75 -6.02 -10.38 -22.40
N ASN A 76 -5.39 -9.93 -21.33
CA ASN A 76 -5.57 -10.47 -19.99
C ASN A 76 -6.42 -9.53 -19.14
N LEU A 77 -6.07 -8.23 -19.08
CA LEU A 77 -6.74 -7.22 -18.29
C LEU A 77 -6.69 -5.88 -19.02
N HIS A 78 -7.82 -5.45 -19.55
CA HIS A 78 -7.96 -4.14 -20.17
C HIS A 78 -9.07 -3.37 -19.46
N HIS A 79 -8.71 -2.41 -18.61
CA HIS A 79 -9.70 -1.67 -17.84
C HIS A 79 -9.30 -0.22 -17.63
N SER A 80 -10.30 0.62 -17.34
CA SER A 80 -10.11 1.99 -16.90
C SER A 80 -11.17 2.40 -15.89
N THR A 81 -10.76 3.21 -14.93
CA THR A 81 -11.61 3.68 -13.83
C THR A 81 -11.29 5.13 -13.50
N PHE A 82 -12.34 5.89 -13.21
CA PHE A 82 -12.23 7.20 -12.62
C PHE A 82 -12.54 7.10 -11.12
N ASN A 83 -11.66 7.60 -10.28
CA ASN A 83 -11.80 7.54 -8.83
C ASN A 83 -11.70 8.96 -8.25
N ALA A 84 -12.45 9.21 -7.19
CA ALA A 84 -12.33 10.43 -6.41
C ALA A 84 -12.43 10.12 -4.92
N ASN A 85 -11.67 10.85 -4.11
CA ASN A 85 -11.80 10.78 -2.66
C ASN A 85 -11.96 12.16 -2.04
N LEU A 86 -12.52 12.17 -0.83
CA LEU A 86 -12.66 13.34 0.00
C LEU A 86 -12.37 12.96 1.45
N ALA A 87 -11.49 13.71 2.11
CA ALA A 87 -11.06 13.46 3.47
C ALA A 87 -11.14 14.74 4.30
N PHE A 88 -11.97 14.68 5.33
CA PHE A 88 -12.10 15.71 6.35
C PHE A 88 -11.32 15.29 7.60
N SER A 89 -10.51 16.21 8.13
CA SER A 89 -9.85 16.08 9.41
C SER A 89 -10.18 17.32 10.24
N SER A 90 -10.85 17.14 11.37
CA SER A 90 -11.14 18.26 12.28
C SER A 90 -9.88 18.76 12.96
N GLY A 91 -9.88 19.99 13.49
CA GLY A 91 -9.00 20.35 14.58
C GLY A 91 -9.35 19.60 15.88
N TYR A 92 -8.88 20.10 17.00
CA TYR A 92 -9.10 19.45 18.30
C TYR A 92 -9.93 20.32 19.24
N VAL A 93 -10.96 19.74 19.85
CA VAL A 93 -11.70 20.35 20.97
C VAL A 93 -10.85 20.20 22.22
N ALA A 94 -10.73 21.28 23.00
CA ALA A 94 -9.90 21.35 24.20
C ALA A 94 -8.44 20.85 23.94
N ASP A 95 -7.94 21.04 22.72
CA ASP A 95 -6.62 20.58 22.26
C ASP A 95 -6.41 19.04 22.32
N MET A 96 -7.45 18.27 22.61
CA MET A 96 -7.35 16.82 22.84
C MET A 96 -8.17 15.96 21.89
N PHE A 97 -9.42 16.33 21.57
CA PHE A 97 -10.34 15.46 20.87
C PHE A 97 -10.69 15.98 19.48
N GLY A 98 -10.67 15.10 18.49
CA GLY A 98 -11.03 15.41 17.11
C GLY A 98 -11.66 14.21 16.39
N LEU A 99 -11.93 14.41 15.09
CA LEU A 99 -12.61 13.46 14.23
C LEU A 99 -11.94 13.44 12.85
N ASP A 100 -11.82 12.26 12.27
CA ASP A 100 -11.42 12.05 10.88
C ASP A 100 -12.51 11.31 10.13
N LEU A 101 -12.92 11.84 8.97
CA LEU A 101 -13.93 11.25 8.09
C LEU A 101 -13.40 11.25 6.66
N ALA A 102 -13.53 10.12 5.95
CA ALA A 102 -13.17 10.08 4.55
C ALA A 102 -13.97 9.03 3.78
N ALA A 103 -14.30 9.39 2.54
CA ALA A 103 -14.98 8.53 1.59
C ALA A 103 -14.29 8.59 0.23
N PHE A 104 -14.46 7.54 -0.56
CA PHE A 104 -14.05 7.51 -1.96
C PHE A 104 -15.12 6.90 -2.83
N GLY A 105 -15.11 7.26 -4.12
CA GLY A 105 -15.92 6.67 -5.15
C GLY A 105 -15.06 6.17 -6.30
N ALA A 106 -15.53 5.12 -6.97
CA ALA A 106 -14.97 4.62 -8.20
C ALA A 106 -16.07 4.50 -9.25
N VAL A 107 -15.78 4.95 -10.46
CA VAL A 107 -16.66 4.80 -11.62
C VAL A 107 -15.89 4.00 -12.66
N GLU A 108 -16.38 2.81 -12.96
CA GLU A 108 -15.86 2.00 -14.05
C GLU A 108 -16.17 2.69 -15.38
N ILE A 109 -15.16 2.84 -16.25
CA ILE A 109 -15.29 3.38 -17.60
C ILE A 109 -15.27 2.25 -18.62
N SER A 110 -14.32 1.34 -18.49
CA SER A 110 -14.22 0.16 -19.34
C SER A 110 -13.63 -1.02 -18.59
N ASN A 111 -14.09 -2.20 -18.92
CA ASN A 111 -13.55 -3.46 -18.44
C ASN A 111 -13.69 -4.53 -19.52
N SER A 112 -12.56 -5.10 -19.95
CA SER A 112 -12.51 -6.21 -20.90
C SER A 112 -11.28 -7.06 -20.63
N GLY A 113 -11.29 -8.26 -21.19
CA GLY A 113 -10.29 -9.27 -20.95
C GLY A 113 -10.73 -10.30 -19.90
N PRO A 114 -10.16 -11.50 -19.93
CA PRO A 114 -10.58 -12.62 -19.08
C PRO A 114 -10.08 -12.54 -17.64
N ALA A 115 -9.14 -11.65 -17.32
CA ALA A 115 -8.64 -11.52 -15.96
C ALA A 115 -9.63 -10.75 -15.10
N ALA A 116 -10.30 -11.46 -14.26
CA ALA A 116 -10.94 -10.95 -13.07
C ALA A 116 -10.17 -11.51 -11.87
N PRO A 117 -10.02 -10.74 -10.84
CA PRO A 117 -10.58 -9.43 -10.57
C PRO A 117 -9.70 -8.31 -11.14
N ASN A 118 -10.33 -7.23 -11.46
CA ASN A 118 -9.67 -5.97 -11.67
C ASN A 118 -9.55 -5.22 -10.31
N GLU A 119 -8.46 -4.52 -10.10
CA GLU A 119 -8.09 -3.98 -8.79
C GLU A 119 -8.48 -2.51 -8.59
N ILE A 120 -9.26 -1.93 -9.50
CA ILE A 120 -9.50 -0.48 -9.53
C ILE A 120 -10.97 -0.08 -9.43
N GLY A 121 -11.89 -1.05 -9.35
CA GLY A 121 -13.31 -0.86 -9.11
C GLY A 121 -13.81 -1.64 -7.89
N PHE A 122 -15.08 -1.53 -7.57
CA PHE A 122 -15.71 -2.35 -6.52
C PHE A 122 -16.04 -3.75 -7.02
N SER A 123 -16.09 -4.71 -6.12
CA SER A 123 -16.51 -6.08 -6.39
C SER A 123 -18.02 -6.23 -6.27
N ASP A 124 -18.59 -7.21 -6.99
CA ASP A 124 -19.93 -7.72 -6.72
C ASP A 124 -20.01 -8.40 -5.35
N ALA A 125 -18.91 -9.01 -4.89
CA ALA A 125 -18.77 -9.51 -3.53
C ALA A 125 -18.76 -8.35 -2.54
N LYS A 126 -19.49 -8.48 -1.44
CA LYS A 126 -19.54 -7.45 -0.39
C LYS A 126 -18.35 -7.55 0.56
N THR A 127 -17.81 -8.74 0.72
CA THR A 127 -16.67 -9.07 1.58
C THR A 127 -15.69 -9.98 0.85
N ARG A 128 -14.47 -10.13 1.39
CA ARG A 128 -13.46 -11.06 0.87
C ARG A 128 -13.93 -12.53 0.89
N TRP A 129 -14.86 -12.86 1.76
CA TRP A 129 -15.28 -14.23 1.99
C TRP A 129 -16.51 -14.63 1.16
N ASP A 130 -17.06 -13.70 0.38
CA ASP A 130 -18.08 -13.98 -0.61
C ASP A 130 -17.44 -14.58 -1.88
N GLU A 131 -18.19 -15.39 -2.65
CA GLU A 131 -17.61 -16.24 -3.70
C GLU A 131 -17.06 -15.50 -4.93
N LYS A 132 -17.46 -14.26 -5.19
CA LYS A 132 -17.10 -13.56 -6.43
C LYS A 132 -16.48 -12.21 -6.18
N TRP A 133 -15.19 -12.14 -6.37
CA TRP A 133 -14.48 -10.88 -6.43
C TRP A 133 -14.26 -10.46 -7.90
N THR A 134 -14.88 -9.38 -8.33
CA THR A 134 -14.78 -8.89 -9.72
C THR A 134 -13.98 -7.59 -9.83
N GLY A 135 -14.12 -6.66 -8.88
CA GLY A 135 -13.42 -5.37 -8.87
C GLY A 135 -13.74 -4.47 -10.09
N ASP A 136 -14.89 -4.67 -10.72
CA ASP A 136 -15.30 -4.04 -11.98
C ASP A 136 -16.58 -3.21 -11.87
N LYS A 137 -17.03 -2.91 -10.66
CA LYS A 137 -18.25 -2.14 -10.42
C LYS A 137 -17.97 -0.72 -9.96
N SER A 138 -18.86 0.19 -10.31
CA SER A 138 -18.93 1.52 -9.73
C SER A 138 -19.49 1.48 -8.33
N GLY A 139 -19.05 2.40 -7.46
CA GLY A 139 -19.54 2.45 -6.09
C GLY A 139 -18.92 3.56 -5.26
N VAL A 140 -19.35 3.63 -4.00
CA VAL A 140 -18.84 4.57 -2.99
C VAL A 140 -18.61 3.82 -1.69
N SER A 141 -17.54 4.17 -0.96
CA SER A 141 -17.21 3.58 0.33
C SER A 141 -16.62 4.59 1.30
N VAL A 142 -17.00 4.50 2.57
CA VAL A 142 -16.34 5.20 3.67
C VAL A 142 -15.11 4.38 4.08
N TYR A 143 -13.94 5.00 4.07
CA TYR A 143 -12.68 4.34 4.45
C TYR A 143 -12.05 4.89 5.72
N ARG A 144 -12.55 6.01 6.24
CA ARG A 144 -12.16 6.55 7.53
C ARG A 144 -13.37 7.13 8.22
N ALA A 145 -13.58 6.74 9.46
CA ALA A 145 -14.56 7.29 10.39
C ALA A 145 -14.02 7.00 11.79
N ALA A 146 -13.22 7.92 12.33
CA ALA A 146 -12.44 7.68 13.54
C ALA A 146 -12.45 8.89 14.47
N ALA A 147 -12.66 8.64 15.76
CA ALA A 147 -12.31 9.59 16.80
C ALA A 147 -10.77 9.62 16.93
N LYS A 148 -10.22 10.81 17.18
CA LYS A 148 -8.81 11.00 17.46
C LYS A 148 -8.60 11.77 18.74
N PHE A 149 -7.48 11.45 19.40
CA PHE A 149 -7.08 12.03 20.68
C PHE A 149 -5.60 12.37 20.67
N LYS A 150 -5.21 13.46 21.30
CA LYS A 150 -3.82 13.81 21.58
C LYS A 150 -3.69 14.37 23.00
N LEU A 151 -2.56 14.10 23.64
CA LEU A 151 -2.18 14.67 24.93
C LEU A 151 -0.66 14.73 25.04
N GLY A 152 -0.09 15.93 24.93
CA GLY A 152 1.35 16.09 24.84
C GLY A 152 1.95 15.28 23.69
N ASP A 153 2.87 14.39 24.00
CA ASP A 153 3.55 13.51 23.05
C ASP A 153 2.72 12.29 22.62
N PHE A 154 1.57 12.05 23.28
CA PHE A 154 0.72 10.88 23.03
C PHE A 154 -0.42 11.21 22.07
N TRP A 155 -0.74 10.23 21.24
CA TRP A 155 -1.89 10.28 20.34
C TRP A 155 -2.59 8.93 20.30
N ALA A 156 -3.89 8.94 20.01
CA ALA A 156 -4.66 7.75 19.75
C ALA A 156 -5.79 8.03 18.75
N ARG A 157 -6.29 6.99 18.12
CA ARG A 157 -7.49 7.02 17.29
C ARG A 157 -8.16 5.66 17.29
N GLY A 158 -9.50 5.67 17.07
CA GLY A 158 -10.29 4.45 17.03
C GLY A 158 -11.50 4.60 16.15
N GLY A 159 -11.92 3.50 15.56
CA GLY A 159 -13.00 3.41 14.57
C GLY A 159 -12.54 2.80 13.26
N TYR A 160 -12.97 3.35 12.14
CA TYR A 160 -12.46 2.99 10.82
C TYR A 160 -11.18 3.80 10.55
N ILE A 161 -10.04 3.13 10.59
CA ILE A 161 -8.71 3.76 10.54
C ILE A 161 -7.85 3.19 9.41
N GLN A 162 -6.92 4.01 8.95
CA GLN A 162 -5.75 3.58 8.20
C GLN A 162 -4.54 3.73 9.12
N PRO A 163 -3.68 2.70 9.28
CA PRO A 163 -2.49 2.78 10.13
C PRO A 163 -1.56 3.91 9.67
N THR A 164 -0.98 4.64 10.61
CA THR A 164 0.03 5.67 10.35
C THR A 164 1.24 5.59 11.28
N GLY A 165 1.18 4.69 12.27
CA GLY A 165 2.26 4.48 13.21
C GLY A 165 3.37 3.57 12.67
N GLN A 166 4.20 3.10 13.60
CA GLN A 166 5.39 2.28 13.31
C GLN A 166 5.09 0.77 13.30
N THR A 167 3.80 0.38 13.24
CA THR A 167 3.37 -1.02 13.30
C THR A 167 3.61 -1.75 11.97
N LEU A 168 3.46 -3.07 11.97
CA LEU A 168 3.50 -3.90 10.75
C LEU A 168 2.26 -3.76 9.89
N LEU A 169 1.13 -3.33 10.45
CA LEU A 169 -0.08 -3.08 9.67
C LEU A 169 0.06 -1.78 8.88
N ALA A 170 -0.34 -1.80 7.63
CA ALA A 170 -0.20 -0.68 6.71
C ALA A 170 -1.51 -0.41 5.94
N PRO A 171 -1.73 0.82 5.45
CA PRO A 171 -2.81 1.07 4.50
C PRO A 171 -2.54 0.32 3.20
N HIS A 172 -3.59 0.06 2.43
CA HIS A 172 -3.44 -0.53 1.10
C HIS A 172 -2.67 0.41 0.17
N TRP A 173 -1.83 -0.14 -0.69
CA TRP A 173 -0.94 0.59 -1.59
C TRP A 173 -1.59 1.14 -2.88
N SER A 174 -2.88 0.87 -3.11
CA SER A 174 -3.66 1.38 -4.24
C SER A 174 -4.24 2.78 -3.94
N PHE A 175 -4.69 3.54 -4.95
CA PHE A 175 -5.41 4.80 -4.70
C PHE A 175 -6.84 4.60 -4.18
N MET A 176 -7.38 3.40 -4.26
CA MET A 176 -8.56 3.05 -3.50
C MET A 176 -8.09 2.60 -2.13
N PRO A 177 -8.52 3.29 -1.05
CA PRO A 177 -8.01 3.01 0.27
C PRO A 177 -8.70 1.83 0.93
N GLY A 178 -7.90 0.92 1.52
CA GLY A 178 -8.38 -0.07 2.47
C GLY A 178 -8.54 0.55 3.88
N THR A 179 -9.28 -0.12 4.75
CA THR A 179 -9.48 0.34 6.13
C THR A 179 -9.53 -0.82 7.11
N TYR A 180 -9.15 -0.55 8.36
CA TYR A 180 -9.26 -1.46 9.49
C TYR A 180 -10.32 -0.93 10.48
N ARG A 181 -11.11 -1.82 11.09
CA ARG A 181 -11.84 -1.51 12.30
C ARG A 181 -10.93 -1.78 13.48
N GLY A 182 -10.64 -0.77 14.29
CA GLY A 182 -9.71 -0.96 15.39
C GLY A 182 -9.30 0.32 16.08
N ALA A 183 -8.22 0.24 16.83
CA ALA A 183 -7.59 1.36 17.51
C ALA A 183 -6.09 1.36 17.31
N GLU A 184 -5.52 2.54 17.17
CA GLU A 184 -4.09 2.79 17.09
C GLU A 184 -3.74 3.92 18.04
N GLY A 185 -2.60 3.79 18.72
CA GLY A 185 -2.06 4.85 19.55
C GLY A 185 -0.54 4.82 19.55
N GLY A 186 0.05 5.94 19.87
CA GLY A 186 1.49 6.07 19.89
C GLY A 186 1.98 7.28 20.66
N ALA A 187 3.30 7.41 20.69
CA ALA A 187 3.98 8.55 21.28
C ALA A 187 5.22 8.92 20.44
N LYS A 188 5.60 10.19 20.53
CA LYS A 188 6.85 10.68 19.95
C LYS A 188 7.58 11.53 20.98
N PHE A 189 8.77 11.08 21.36
CA PHE A 189 9.65 11.76 22.30
C PHE A 189 10.84 12.34 21.55
N ASP A 190 11.11 13.61 21.72
CA ASP A 190 12.30 14.28 21.20
C ASP A 190 13.31 14.46 22.35
N PHE A 191 14.51 13.93 22.18
CA PHE A 191 15.61 14.00 23.15
C PHE A 191 16.70 14.98 22.69
N ASP A 192 16.30 16.02 21.98
CA ASP A 192 17.20 17.04 21.41
C ASP A 192 18.27 16.42 20.51
N THR A 193 19.54 16.61 20.83
CA THR A 193 20.69 16.10 20.06
C THR A 193 20.89 14.59 20.23
N ALA A 194 20.30 13.97 21.24
CA ALA A 194 20.42 12.52 21.46
C ALA A 194 19.55 11.70 20.49
N GLY A 195 18.50 12.29 19.94
CA GLY A 195 17.64 11.61 18.96
C GLY A 195 16.15 11.82 19.19
N ALA A 196 15.32 11.09 18.43
CA ALA A 196 13.89 11.08 18.60
C ALA A 196 13.34 9.65 18.50
N LEU A 197 12.50 9.27 19.48
CA LEU A 197 11.82 7.98 19.53
C LEU A 197 10.35 8.15 19.15
N SER A 198 9.90 7.39 18.15
CA SER A 198 8.47 7.22 17.84
C SER A 198 8.09 5.79 18.10
N MET A 199 6.97 5.54 18.76
CA MET A 199 6.44 4.20 19.00
C MET A 199 4.93 4.19 18.79
N SER A 200 4.39 3.05 18.41
CA SER A 200 2.95 2.88 18.26
C SER A 200 2.52 1.45 18.47
N TYR A 201 1.28 1.30 18.85
CA TYR A 201 0.58 0.02 18.95
C TYR A 201 -0.75 0.12 18.20
N MET A 202 -1.11 -0.95 17.51
CA MET A 202 -2.39 -1.08 16.83
C MET A 202 -3.03 -2.42 17.17
N TRP A 203 -4.35 -2.39 17.35
CA TRP A 203 -5.22 -3.55 17.48
C TRP A 203 -6.37 -3.43 16.48
N THR A 204 -6.76 -4.54 15.82
CA THR A 204 -7.84 -4.58 14.85
C THR A 204 -8.47 -5.95 14.77
N ASP A 205 -9.80 -6.02 14.59
CA ASP A 205 -10.56 -7.26 14.45
C ASP A 205 -11.21 -7.45 13.08
N GLU A 206 -11.27 -6.40 12.26
CA GLU A 206 -11.79 -6.47 10.91
C GLU A 206 -11.00 -5.60 9.94
N TYR A 207 -11.08 -5.98 8.68
CA TYR A 207 -10.49 -5.27 7.56
C TYR A 207 -11.50 -5.14 6.41
N LYS A 208 -11.32 -4.11 5.60
CA LYS A 208 -11.98 -3.95 4.32
C LYS A 208 -10.93 -3.55 3.29
N ALA A 209 -10.62 -4.43 2.36
CA ALA A 209 -9.82 -4.07 1.21
C ALA A 209 -10.59 -3.08 0.31
N PRO A 210 -9.90 -2.29 -0.52
CA PRO A 210 -10.53 -1.20 -1.30
C PRO A 210 -11.73 -1.62 -2.13
N TRP A 211 -11.73 -2.86 -2.63
CA TRP A 211 -12.74 -3.40 -3.55
C TRP A 211 -14.04 -3.83 -2.88
N TYR A 212 -14.06 -3.92 -1.54
CA TYR A 212 -15.23 -4.39 -0.80
C TYR A 212 -15.97 -3.23 -0.16
N GLN A 213 -17.28 -3.38 0.00
CA GLN A 213 -18.12 -2.38 0.63
C GLN A 213 -18.29 -2.61 2.14
N ASN A 214 -18.16 -3.87 2.59
CA ASN A 214 -18.35 -4.25 3.99
C ASN A 214 -17.02 -4.65 4.65
N MET A 215 -16.94 -4.41 5.96
CA MET A 215 -15.88 -4.97 6.81
C MET A 215 -16.03 -6.49 6.90
N TYR A 216 -14.92 -7.18 7.09
CA TYR A 216 -14.90 -8.62 7.30
C TYR A 216 -13.77 -9.01 8.26
N ASN A 217 -14.01 -10.10 9.02
CA ASN A 217 -13.05 -10.66 9.96
C ASN A 217 -11.87 -11.32 9.24
N PHE A 218 -10.79 -11.50 9.98
CA PHE A 218 -9.61 -12.21 9.49
C PHE A 218 -9.82 -13.72 9.52
N ARG A 219 -9.17 -14.42 8.59
CA ARG A 219 -9.15 -15.90 8.53
C ARG A 219 -7.75 -16.40 8.23
N GLN A 220 -7.50 -17.67 8.57
CA GLN A 220 -6.28 -18.39 8.22
C GLN A 220 -6.23 -18.66 6.70
N ALA A 221 -5.19 -19.35 6.25
CA ALA A 221 -4.96 -19.60 4.82
C ALA A 221 -6.06 -20.41 4.14
N ASP A 222 -6.78 -21.28 4.88
CA ASP A 222 -7.92 -22.06 4.38
C ASP A 222 -9.14 -21.17 3.98
N GLY A 223 -9.15 -19.91 4.39
CA GLY A 223 -10.27 -19.00 4.19
C GLY A 223 -11.52 -19.32 5.02
N LEU A 224 -11.44 -20.24 5.96
CA LEU A 224 -12.54 -20.73 6.81
C LEU A 224 -12.30 -20.49 8.29
N THR A 225 -11.11 -20.86 8.78
CA THR A 225 -10.74 -20.76 10.21
C THR A 225 -10.54 -19.30 10.60
N GLY A 226 -11.33 -18.83 11.57
CA GLY A 226 -11.31 -17.43 12.00
C GLY A 226 -10.03 -17.08 12.78
N VAL A 227 -9.55 -15.84 12.57
CA VAL A 227 -8.54 -15.17 13.41
C VAL A 227 -9.24 -14.01 14.10
N SER A 228 -9.29 -14.02 15.42
CA SER A 228 -10.14 -13.11 16.20
C SER A 228 -9.68 -11.65 16.14
N TYR A 229 -8.37 -11.40 16.07
CA TYR A 229 -7.79 -10.06 15.90
C TYR A 229 -6.36 -10.13 15.43
N LEU A 230 -5.88 -8.99 14.91
CA LEU A 230 -4.48 -8.71 14.68
C LEU A 230 -4.02 -7.61 15.63
N HIS A 231 -2.78 -7.67 16.07
CA HIS A 231 -2.15 -6.55 16.76
C HIS A 231 -0.69 -6.41 16.38
N SER A 232 -0.17 -5.21 16.54
CA SER A 232 1.24 -4.93 16.26
C SER A 232 1.75 -3.78 17.11
N PHE A 233 3.00 -3.91 17.55
CA PHE A 233 3.78 -2.85 18.17
C PHE A 233 4.99 -2.54 17.29
N GLY A 234 5.37 -1.28 17.20
CA GLY A 234 6.57 -0.86 16.49
C GLY A 234 7.19 0.39 17.08
N ALA A 235 8.47 0.53 16.84
CA ALA A 235 9.28 1.69 17.27
C ALA A 235 10.26 2.10 16.17
N LYS A 236 10.54 3.40 16.13
CA LYS A 236 11.52 4.04 15.26
C LYS A 236 12.36 4.99 16.10
N TYR A 237 13.68 4.89 15.98
CA TYR A 237 14.62 5.81 16.59
C TYR A 237 15.41 6.52 15.51
N ASP A 238 15.32 7.85 15.49
CA ASP A 238 16.12 8.75 14.66
C ASP A 238 17.27 9.30 15.53
N PHE A 239 18.49 8.90 15.21
CA PHE A 239 19.69 9.31 15.94
C PHE A 239 20.14 10.75 15.61
N LYS A 240 19.43 11.45 14.70
CA LYS A 240 19.78 12.80 14.22
C LYS A 240 21.21 12.95 13.68
N ASN A 241 21.82 11.84 13.30
CA ASN A 241 23.16 11.75 12.70
C ASN A 241 23.13 10.94 11.39
N ASN A 242 22.03 11.02 10.63
CA ASN A 242 21.74 10.28 9.41
C ASN A 242 21.44 8.78 9.62
N LEU A 243 21.48 8.26 10.85
CA LEU A 243 21.08 6.89 11.17
C LEU A 243 19.65 6.87 11.71
N VAL A 244 18.82 6.00 11.12
CA VAL A 244 17.47 5.70 11.59
C VAL A 244 17.34 4.19 11.74
N MET A 245 16.83 3.73 12.87
CA MET A 245 16.52 2.32 13.12
C MET A 245 15.03 2.15 13.42
N GLU A 246 14.46 1.06 12.90
CA GLU A 246 13.06 0.71 13.10
C GLU A 246 12.95 -0.78 13.44
N ALA A 247 12.00 -1.12 14.31
CA ALA A 247 11.64 -2.50 14.59
C ALA A 247 10.15 -2.59 14.87
N ALA A 248 9.52 -3.69 14.44
CA ALA A 248 8.13 -3.97 14.73
C ALA A 248 7.90 -5.47 14.92
N PHE A 249 6.93 -5.79 15.75
CA PHE A 249 6.39 -7.12 15.96
C PHE A 249 4.87 -7.07 15.76
N GLY A 250 4.31 -8.12 15.19
CA GLY A 250 2.86 -8.26 15.03
C GLY A 250 2.44 -9.70 15.13
N GLN A 251 1.19 -9.89 15.49
CA GLN A 251 0.60 -11.22 15.63
C GLN A 251 -0.83 -11.24 15.07
N ALA A 252 -1.10 -12.25 14.25
CA ALA A 252 -2.44 -12.75 14.05
C ALA A 252 -2.71 -13.76 15.17
N LYS A 253 -3.72 -13.46 15.99
CA LYS A 253 -3.99 -14.18 17.25
C LYS A 253 -4.04 -15.69 17.05
N ASP A 254 -3.19 -16.42 17.80
CA ASP A 254 -3.03 -17.87 17.80
C ASP A 254 -2.69 -18.51 16.43
N TYR A 255 -2.28 -17.69 15.44
CA TYR A 255 -2.03 -18.14 14.09
C TYR A 255 -0.62 -17.80 13.59
N MET A 256 -0.24 -16.52 13.51
CA MET A 256 1.03 -16.12 12.87
C MET A 256 1.70 -14.98 13.64
N ASP A 257 3.01 -15.09 13.80
CA ASP A 257 3.87 -14.01 14.27
C ASP A 257 4.64 -13.41 13.11
N GLN A 258 4.78 -12.07 13.09
CA GLN A 258 5.59 -11.36 12.12
C GLN A 258 6.57 -10.41 12.79
N TYR A 259 7.72 -10.23 12.13
CA TYR A 259 8.85 -9.46 12.61
C TYR A 259 9.32 -8.51 11.52
N PHE A 260 9.77 -7.34 11.92
CA PHE A 260 10.39 -6.37 11.03
C PHE A 260 11.54 -5.66 11.73
N ALA A 261 12.64 -5.46 11.00
CA ALA A 261 13.73 -4.61 11.40
C ALA A 261 14.26 -3.84 10.19
N LYS A 262 14.62 -2.57 10.38
CA LYS A 262 15.16 -1.70 9.33
C LYS A 262 16.22 -0.78 9.92
N ALA A 263 17.32 -0.62 9.19
CA ALA A 263 18.34 0.38 9.45
C ALA A 263 18.59 1.19 8.19
N SER A 264 18.53 2.52 8.30
CA SER A 264 18.78 3.45 7.19
C SER A 264 19.91 4.39 7.57
N TYR A 265 20.84 4.60 6.64
CA TYR A 265 21.94 5.53 6.83
C TYR A 265 22.22 6.32 5.54
N ALA A 266 22.45 7.62 5.68
CA ALA A 266 22.83 8.49 4.57
C ALA A 266 24.33 8.84 4.65
N PHE A 267 25.07 8.42 3.64
CA PHE A 267 26.51 8.70 3.48
C PHE A 267 26.71 9.92 2.60
N PRO A 268 27.54 10.90 2.96
CA PRO A 268 27.92 11.97 2.05
C PRO A 268 28.88 11.40 0.97
N VAL A 269 28.48 11.48 -0.28
CA VAL A 269 29.27 11.03 -1.44
C VAL A 269 29.24 12.12 -2.50
N ALA A 270 30.39 12.64 -2.88
CA ALA A 270 30.53 13.65 -3.94
C ALA A 270 29.55 14.84 -3.83
N GLY A 271 29.28 15.29 -2.60
CA GLY A 271 28.39 16.44 -2.32
C GLY A 271 26.90 16.12 -2.24
N ASN A 272 26.51 14.86 -2.39
CA ASN A 272 25.14 14.39 -2.23
C ASN A 272 25.08 13.20 -1.24
N ASP A 273 23.91 12.83 -0.79
CA ASP A 273 23.71 11.70 0.12
C ASP A 273 23.45 10.41 -0.63
N LEU A 274 24.30 9.41 -0.44
CA LEU A 274 24.01 8.01 -0.76
C LEU A 274 23.17 7.42 0.36
N ARG A 275 21.87 7.24 0.14
CA ARG A 275 20.94 6.63 1.09
C ARG A 275 21.03 5.11 1.00
N THR A 276 21.34 4.47 2.11
CA THR A 276 21.44 3.02 2.23
C THR A 276 20.44 2.53 3.24
N THR A 277 19.68 1.49 2.89
CA THR A 277 18.71 0.89 3.82
C THR A 277 18.82 -0.62 3.76
N TYR A 278 18.96 -1.25 4.92
CA TYR A 278 18.80 -2.69 5.10
C TYR A 278 17.49 -2.99 5.81
N GLN A 279 16.76 -4.00 5.33
CA GLN A 279 15.46 -4.40 5.86
C GLN A 279 15.40 -5.91 6.02
N PHE A 280 14.77 -6.35 7.10
CA PHE A 280 14.44 -7.74 7.40
C PHE A 280 12.95 -7.85 7.72
N TYR A 281 12.29 -8.78 7.05
CA TYR A 281 10.93 -9.20 7.35
C TYR A 281 10.95 -10.67 7.72
N GLY A 282 10.23 -11.08 8.76
CA GLY A 282 10.10 -12.46 9.19
C GLY A 282 8.64 -12.82 9.42
N ALA A 283 8.26 -14.05 9.15
CA ALA A 283 6.95 -14.59 9.46
C ALA A 283 7.08 -16.06 9.91
N LYS A 284 6.30 -16.44 10.91
CA LYS A 284 6.21 -17.82 11.38
C LYS A 284 4.79 -18.09 11.81
N ASP A 285 4.15 -19.09 11.21
CA ASP A 285 2.87 -19.57 11.71
C ASP A 285 3.04 -20.50 12.93
N LYS A 286 1.92 -20.80 13.58
CA LYS A 286 1.84 -21.62 14.81
C LYS A 286 1.06 -22.91 14.56
N VAL A 287 0.87 -23.23 13.30
CA VAL A 287 0.09 -24.38 12.86
C VAL A 287 1.03 -25.48 12.43
N ASP A 288 0.77 -26.69 12.86
CA ASP A 288 1.49 -27.87 12.42
C ASP A 288 0.56 -28.73 11.54
N GLY A 289 1.12 -29.50 10.62
CA GLY A 289 0.35 -30.44 9.78
C GLY A 289 0.95 -30.65 8.39
N GLY A 290 1.98 -29.90 8.04
CA GLY A 290 2.73 -30.03 6.79
C GLY A 290 1.86 -29.86 5.55
N ALA A 291 2.18 -30.59 4.50
CA ALA A 291 1.55 -30.47 3.18
C ALA A 291 0.03 -30.74 3.15
N SER A 292 -0.53 -31.39 4.15
CA SER A 292 -1.97 -31.71 4.23
C SER A 292 -2.80 -30.63 4.91
N ASN A 293 -2.18 -29.68 5.60
CA ASN A 293 -2.86 -28.61 6.32
C ASN A 293 -2.62 -27.25 5.61
N ALA A 294 -3.64 -26.71 4.99
CA ALA A 294 -3.56 -25.44 4.28
C ALA A 294 -3.17 -24.26 5.18
N ASN A 295 -3.40 -24.36 6.48
CA ASN A 295 -3.09 -23.32 7.46
C ASN A 295 -1.62 -23.34 7.93
N ASP A 296 -0.91 -24.45 7.72
CA ASP A 296 0.54 -24.59 7.91
C ASP A 296 1.24 -24.02 6.67
N VAL A 297 1.53 -22.72 6.69
CA VAL A 297 1.99 -21.98 5.50
C VAL A 297 3.51 -21.94 5.38
N TYR A 298 4.24 -21.97 6.53
CA TYR A 298 5.70 -21.89 6.56
C TYR A 298 6.33 -22.96 7.43
N ASP A 299 7.27 -23.69 6.89
CA ASP A 299 8.14 -24.61 7.65
C ASP A 299 9.18 -23.81 8.45
N GLY A 300 8.79 -23.33 9.64
CA GLY A 300 9.63 -22.53 10.51
C GLY A 300 9.61 -21.03 10.14
N LEU A 301 10.75 -20.34 10.28
CA LEU A 301 10.85 -18.91 10.00
C LEU A 301 11.03 -18.65 8.51
N ALA A 302 10.00 -18.14 7.87
CA ALA A 302 10.09 -17.52 6.55
C ALA A 302 10.61 -16.08 6.69
N TRP A 303 11.35 -15.58 5.70
CA TRP A 303 11.88 -14.21 5.72
C TRP A 303 12.16 -13.67 4.34
N LEU A 304 12.19 -12.33 4.25
CA LEU A 304 12.70 -11.56 3.14
C LEU A 304 13.69 -10.53 3.67
N GLN A 305 14.87 -10.48 3.08
CA GLN A 305 15.88 -9.47 3.33
C GLN A 305 16.01 -8.57 2.13
N ALA A 306 16.26 -7.28 2.34
CA ALA A 306 16.45 -6.31 1.28
C ALA A 306 17.54 -5.30 1.63
N LEU A 307 18.37 -4.97 0.65
CA LEU A 307 19.30 -3.85 0.68
C LEU A 307 18.90 -2.89 -0.42
N THR A 308 18.72 -1.61 -0.08
CA THR A 308 18.40 -0.56 -1.05
C THR A 308 19.41 0.56 -1.00
N LEU A 309 19.80 1.06 -2.17
CA LEU A 309 20.68 2.21 -2.35
C LEU A 309 19.95 3.23 -3.22
N GLY A 310 19.93 4.48 -2.77
CA GLY A 310 19.37 5.61 -3.53
C GLY A 310 20.36 6.76 -3.58
N TYR A 311 20.59 7.30 -4.78
CA TYR A 311 21.51 8.41 -4.98
C TYR A 311 20.96 9.41 -6.00
N THR A 312 20.77 10.65 -5.58
CA THR A 312 20.30 11.73 -6.44
C THR A 312 21.45 12.66 -6.75
N THR A 313 21.75 12.85 -8.03
CA THR A 313 22.84 13.73 -8.49
C THR A 313 22.47 14.48 -9.75
N GLY A 314 22.50 15.81 -9.71
CA GLY A 314 22.04 16.64 -10.80
C GLY A 314 20.60 16.28 -11.21
N PRO A 315 20.34 15.98 -12.48
CA PRO A 315 19.01 15.58 -12.94
C PRO A 315 18.70 14.08 -12.75
N PHE A 316 19.65 13.28 -12.24
CA PHE A 316 19.51 11.86 -12.11
C PHE A 316 19.05 11.45 -10.71
N ASP A 317 18.04 10.57 -10.63
CA ASP A 317 17.71 9.79 -9.45
C ASP A 317 17.99 8.31 -9.73
N LEU A 318 18.95 7.76 -8.99
CA LEU A 318 19.49 6.41 -9.19
C LEU A 318 19.04 5.52 -8.04
N ARG A 319 18.62 4.29 -8.35
CA ARG A 319 18.21 3.30 -7.37
C ARG A 319 18.80 1.94 -7.70
N LEU A 320 19.35 1.27 -6.68
CA LEU A 320 19.79 -0.12 -6.75
C LEU A 320 19.19 -0.86 -5.55
N GLU A 321 18.64 -2.06 -5.79
CA GLU A 321 18.11 -2.90 -4.73
C GLU A 321 18.50 -4.35 -4.92
N GLY A 322 18.69 -5.06 -3.80
CA GLY A 322 18.87 -6.50 -3.78
C GLY A 322 17.93 -7.12 -2.75
N THR A 323 17.28 -8.22 -3.12
CA THR A 323 16.42 -8.99 -2.20
C THR A 323 16.83 -10.45 -2.16
N TRP A 324 16.50 -11.09 -1.06
CA TRP A 324 16.59 -12.53 -0.90
C TRP A 324 15.44 -12.99 -0.02
N ALA A 325 14.64 -13.96 -0.51
CA ALA A 325 13.51 -14.53 0.18
C ALA A 325 13.76 -16.00 0.57
N LYS A 326 13.21 -16.42 1.71
CA LYS A 326 13.07 -17.81 2.12
C LYS A 326 11.64 -18.01 2.60
N ALA A 327 10.92 -18.96 2.02
CA ALA A 327 9.54 -19.25 2.34
C ALA A 327 9.25 -20.75 2.12
N ASP A 328 10.04 -21.59 2.81
CA ASP A 328 9.78 -23.03 2.86
C ASP A 328 8.39 -23.26 3.47
N GLY A 329 7.65 -24.23 3.01
CA GLY A 329 6.29 -24.55 3.44
C GLY A 329 5.29 -24.54 2.28
N ASN A 330 4.00 -24.62 2.62
CA ASN A 330 2.92 -24.68 1.63
C ASN A 330 2.74 -23.39 0.82
N GLN A 331 3.07 -22.22 1.41
CA GLN A 331 2.91 -20.92 0.74
C GLN A 331 3.83 -20.76 -0.47
N GLY A 332 5.11 -21.16 -0.37
CA GLY A 332 6.06 -21.11 -1.46
C GLY A 332 6.55 -19.72 -1.87
N TYR A 333 6.16 -18.65 -1.17
CA TYR A 333 6.61 -17.29 -1.36
C TYR A 333 6.39 -16.45 -0.10
N PHE A 334 7.16 -15.40 0.11
CA PHE A 334 7.05 -14.54 1.28
C PHE A 334 6.09 -13.39 1.04
N LEU A 335 5.13 -13.19 1.94
CA LEU A 335 4.24 -12.03 1.98
C LEU A 335 4.33 -11.31 3.32
N GLN A 336 4.42 -9.97 3.29
CA GLN A 336 4.42 -9.13 4.50
C GLN A 336 2.98 -8.93 5.05
N ARG A 337 2.24 -10.00 5.21
CA ARG A 337 0.84 -10.00 5.69
C ARG A 337 0.70 -10.94 6.85
N MET A 338 0.00 -10.51 7.91
CA MET A 338 -0.23 -11.35 9.09
C MET A 338 -1.25 -12.46 8.85
N THR A 339 -2.13 -12.29 7.85
CA THR A 339 -3.03 -13.33 7.38
C THR A 339 -2.74 -13.58 5.91
N PRO A 340 -2.44 -14.83 5.51
CA PRO A 340 -2.12 -15.17 4.13
C PRO A 340 -3.27 -14.87 3.17
N GLY A 341 -2.94 -14.75 1.92
CA GLY A 341 -3.88 -14.48 0.85
C GLY A 341 -4.07 -13.00 0.55
N TYR A 342 -4.50 -12.73 -0.67
CA TYR A 342 -4.73 -11.38 -1.16
C TYR A 342 -6.00 -10.78 -0.52
N ALA A 343 -5.93 -9.51 -0.12
CA ALA A 343 -7.03 -8.77 0.50
C ALA A 343 -7.49 -9.29 1.88
N THR A 344 -6.69 -10.06 2.61
CA THR A 344 -7.04 -10.58 3.95
C THR A 344 -6.51 -9.72 5.09
N SER A 345 -5.40 -9.06 4.90
CA SER A 345 -4.79 -8.01 5.71
C SER A 345 -3.84 -7.25 4.80
N ASN A 346 -3.27 -6.17 5.26
CA ASN A 346 -2.22 -5.49 4.51
C ASN A 346 -1.03 -5.23 5.42
N GLY A 347 0.13 -5.76 5.02
CA GLY A 347 1.38 -5.60 5.72
C GLY A 347 2.13 -4.38 5.24
N ARG A 348 3.12 -3.94 6.03
CA ARG A 348 4.08 -2.92 5.66
C ARG A 348 4.94 -3.41 4.49
N LEU A 349 5.12 -2.57 3.48
CA LEU A 349 5.92 -2.86 2.30
C LEU A 349 6.89 -1.71 2.05
N ASP A 350 8.14 -1.90 2.44
CA ASP A 350 9.20 -0.90 2.27
C ASP A 350 10.17 -1.25 1.12
N VAL A 351 10.00 -2.43 0.52
CA VAL A 351 10.70 -2.86 -0.70
C VAL A 351 9.68 -2.98 -1.79
N TRP A 352 9.68 -2.07 -2.72
CA TRP A 352 8.76 -2.07 -3.83
C TRP A 352 9.37 -1.31 -5.01
N TRP A 353 9.43 -1.96 -6.12
CA TRP A 353 9.65 -1.36 -7.42
C TRP A 353 8.44 -1.65 -8.31
N ASP A 354 7.96 -0.68 -9.07
CA ASP A 354 6.79 -0.85 -9.95
C ASP A 354 7.15 -1.80 -11.11
N SER A 355 7.36 -3.08 -10.77
CA SER A 355 7.60 -4.20 -11.65
C SER A 355 6.43 -5.18 -11.53
N ARG A 356 6.23 -6.06 -12.48
CA ARG A 356 5.05 -6.94 -12.49
C ARG A 356 5.07 -7.99 -11.36
N SER A 357 6.23 -8.45 -10.93
CA SER A 357 6.43 -9.42 -9.85
C SER A 357 6.93 -8.76 -8.58
N ASP A 358 6.71 -9.42 -7.45
CA ASP A 358 7.27 -9.05 -6.14
C ASP A 358 8.63 -9.70 -5.87
N PHE A 359 9.11 -10.58 -6.74
CA PHE A 359 10.41 -11.27 -6.64
C PHE A 359 10.63 -11.88 -5.24
N ASN A 360 9.64 -12.60 -4.74
CA ASN A 360 9.57 -13.09 -3.37
C ASN A 360 9.27 -14.59 -3.26
N ALA A 361 9.44 -15.36 -4.33
CA ALA A 361 9.31 -16.80 -4.31
C ALA A 361 10.32 -17.45 -3.34
N ASN A 362 10.04 -18.67 -2.88
CA ASN A 362 10.93 -19.38 -1.97
C ASN A 362 12.35 -19.52 -2.54
N GLY A 363 13.37 -19.11 -1.80
CA GLY A 363 14.78 -19.17 -2.20
C GLY A 363 15.21 -18.12 -3.21
N GLU A 364 14.28 -17.30 -3.73
CA GLU A 364 14.57 -16.31 -4.76
C GLU A 364 15.47 -15.20 -4.27
N LYS A 365 16.38 -14.82 -5.13
CA LYS A 365 17.23 -13.64 -5.04
C LYS A 365 16.93 -12.75 -6.20
N ALA A 366 16.87 -11.44 -5.97
CA ALA A 366 16.64 -10.49 -7.06
C ALA A 366 17.55 -9.27 -6.95
N LEU A 367 17.88 -8.70 -8.10
CA LEU A 367 18.53 -7.41 -8.24
C LEU A 367 17.65 -6.49 -9.07
N PHE A 368 17.55 -5.25 -8.64
CA PHE A 368 16.86 -4.17 -9.34
C PHE A 368 17.82 -3.00 -9.52
N GLY A 369 17.84 -2.39 -10.71
CA GLY A 369 18.52 -1.14 -11.00
C GLY A 369 17.62 -0.21 -11.78
N GLY A 370 17.55 1.06 -11.39
CA GLY A 370 16.70 2.06 -12.03
C GLY A 370 17.34 3.44 -12.08
N VAL A 371 16.94 4.20 -13.08
CA VAL A 371 17.31 5.59 -13.27
C VAL A 371 16.10 6.41 -13.72
N MET A 372 15.89 7.57 -13.08
CA MET A 372 15.01 8.63 -13.53
C MET A 372 15.83 9.85 -13.91
N TYR A 373 15.42 10.55 -14.95
CA TYR A 373 16.06 11.76 -15.44
C TYR A 373 15.05 12.91 -15.50
N ASP A 374 15.33 13.99 -14.80
CA ASP A 374 14.54 15.24 -14.83
C ASP A 374 14.94 16.07 -16.09
N LEU A 375 13.97 16.31 -16.97
CA LEU A 375 14.18 17.02 -18.23
C LEU A 375 14.22 18.56 -18.10
N LYS A 376 14.27 19.10 -16.88
CA LYS A 376 14.31 20.53 -16.61
C LYS A 376 15.47 21.22 -17.35
N ASN A 377 16.63 20.55 -17.45
CA ASN A 377 17.80 21.07 -18.16
C ASN A 377 17.61 21.18 -19.69
N TRP A 378 16.54 20.56 -20.22
CA TRP A 378 16.16 20.64 -21.64
C TRP A 378 14.98 21.60 -21.86
N ASN A 379 14.72 22.51 -20.92
CA ASN A 379 13.56 23.42 -20.90
C ASN A 379 12.21 22.69 -20.89
N MET A 380 12.16 21.46 -20.40
CA MET A 380 10.96 20.64 -20.25
C MET A 380 10.62 20.49 -18.76
N ALA A 381 10.34 21.61 -18.09
CA ALA A 381 9.99 21.61 -16.67
C ALA A 381 8.77 20.74 -16.38
N GLY A 382 8.87 19.91 -15.33
CA GLY A 382 7.82 18.98 -14.92
C GLY A 382 7.86 17.62 -15.62
N TRP A 383 8.67 17.45 -16.67
CA TRP A 383 8.84 16.18 -17.33
C TRP A 383 10.01 15.37 -16.73
N SER A 384 9.78 14.06 -16.59
CA SER A 384 10.82 13.11 -16.24
C SER A 384 10.64 11.83 -17.04
N VAL A 385 11.74 11.18 -17.36
CA VAL A 385 11.74 9.88 -18.03
C VAL A 385 12.63 8.90 -17.27
N GLY A 386 12.30 7.64 -17.29
CA GLY A 386 13.06 6.63 -16.58
C GLY A 386 12.98 5.25 -17.17
N THR A 387 13.92 4.43 -16.74
CA THR A 387 13.90 2.99 -17.01
C THR A 387 14.47 2.24 -15.81
N SER A 388 13.99 1.01 -15.63
CA SER A 388 14.51 0.11 -14.61
C SER A 388 14.45 -1.33 -15.07
N TYR A 389 15.32 -2.15 -14.50
CA TYR A 389 15.39 -3.58 -14.77
C TYR A 389 15.47 -4.35 -13.46
N ALA A 390 14.64 -5.37 -13.32
CA ALA A 390 14.67 -6.33 -12.23
C ALA A 390 14.97 -7.72 -12.79
N TYR A 391 15.78 -8.50 -12.07
CA TYR A 391 16.09 -9.88 -12.43
C TYR A 391 16.10 -10.74 -11.17
N GLY A 392 15.26 -11.79 -11.15
CA GLY A 392 15.16 -12.79 -10.10
C GLY A 392 15.70 -14.14 -10.55
N TRP A 393 16.33 -14.85 -9.63
CA TRP A 393 16.87 -16.21 -9.87
C TRP A 393 16.81 -17.07 -8.62
N ASP A 394 17.02 -18.38 -8.79
CA ASP A 394 16.95 -19.41 -7.75
C ASP A 394 15.57 -19.55 -7.09
N ALA A 395 14.50 -19.04 -7.69
CA ALA A 395 13.16 -19.26 -7.19
C ALA A 395 12.84 -20.76 -7.18
N LYS A 396 12.39 -21.27 -6.02
CA LYS A 396 12.02 -22.66 -5.76
C LYS A 396 10.49 -22.72 -5.61
N PRO A 397 9.86 -23.88 -5.91
CA PRO A 397 8.46 -24.06 -5.59
C PRO A 397 8.23 -24.14 -4.08
N SER A 398 6.96 -24.11 -3.67
CA SER A 398 6.53 -24.59 -2.36
C SER A 398 7.19 -25.93 -2.04
N THR A 399 7.58 -26.16 -0.77
CA THR A 399 8.19 -27.42 -0.34
C THR A 399 7.19 -28.57 -0.23
N ASN A 400 5.91 -28.35 -0.58
CA ASN A 400 4.90 -29.39 -0.67
C ASN A 400 5.36 -30.50 -1.64
N PRO A 401 5.43 -31.78 -1.20
CA PRO A 401 5.99 -32.88 -1.99
C PRO A 401 5.30 -33.16 -3.33
N LYS A 402 4.10 -32.63 -3.56
CA LYS A 402 3.40 -32.75 -4.84
C LYS A 402 4.06 -31.97 -5.99
N PHE A 403 4.96 -31.05 -5.69
CA PHE A 403 5.65 -30.22 -6.68
C PHE A 403 7.07 -30.73 -6.92
N ASP A 404 7.57 -30.55 -8.15
CA ASP A 404 8.95 -30.90 -8.50
C ASP A 404 9.95 -29.96 -7.82
N GLN A 405 10.61 -30.48 -6.79
CA GLN A 405 11.59 -29.75 -5.99
C GLN A 405 12.89 -29.40 -6.73
N ASN A 406 13.12 -29.94 -7.91
CA ASN A 406 14.30 -29.67 -8.73
C ASN A 406 14.12 -28.46 -9.64
N THR A 407 12.87 -28.03 -9.87
CA THR A 407 12.56 -26.87 -10.71
C THR A 407 13.10 -25.60 -10.06
N ARG A 408 13.77 -24.77 -10.87
CA ARG A 408 14.23 -23.41 -10.50
C ARG A 408 13.70 -22.43 -11.52
N LEU A 409 13.09 -21.36 -11.04
CA LEU A 409 12.56 -20.32 -11.88
C LEU A 409 13.51 -19.11 -11.90
N LYS A 410 13.49 -18.41 -13.02
CA LYS A 410 14.08 -17.09 -13.20
C LYS A 410 13.02 -16.19 -13.83
N GLU A 411 12.98 -14.97 -13.37
CA GLU A 411 12.07 -13.97 -13.91
C GLU A 411 12.74 -12.62 -14.07
N SER A 412 12.23 -11.78 -14.97
CA SER A 412 12.73 -10.44 -15.13
C SER A 412 11.62 -9.47 -15.51
N ALA A 413 11.87 -8.19 -15.25
CA ALA A 413 10.97 -7.12 -15.66
C ALA A 413 11.78 -5.92 -16.14
N TRP A 414 11.48 -5.43 -17.34
CA TRP A 414 12.00 -4.17 -17.84
C TRP A 414 10.90 -3.13 -17.83
N ASN A 415 11.16 -1.99 -17.19
CA ASN A 415 10.16 -0.93 -17.01
C ASN A 415 10.62 0.36 -17.67
N PHE A 416 9.65 1.11 -18.21
CA PHE A 416 9.84 2.43 -18.80
C PHE A 416 8.80 3.39 -18.23
N ASP A 417 9.23 4.57 -17.82
CA ASP A 417 8.40 5.58 -17.21
C ASP A 417 8.50 6.91 -17.95
N ILE A 418 7.35 7.55 -18.16
CA ILE A 418 7.25 8.95 -18.58
C ILE A 418 6.31 9.63 -17.59
N LEU A 419 6.80 10.70 -16.93
CA LEU A 419 6.04 11.46 -15.97
C LEU A 419 5.95 12.92 -16.42
N TYR A 420 4.80 13.54 -16.18
CA TYR A 420 4.62 14.97 -16.28
C TYR A 420 3.85 15.50 -15.08
N THR A 421 4.44 16.46 -14.37
CA THR A 421 3.75 17.18 -13.30
C THR A 421 3.38 18.57 -13.79
N LEU A 422 2.10 18.90 -13.76
CA LEU A 422 1.57 20.19 -14.20
C LEU A 422 2.15 21.33 -13.34
N GLN A 423 2.83 22.28 -13.99
CA GLN A 423 3.63 23.28 -13.28
C GLN A 423 2.82 24.50 -12.85
N GLU A 424 1.70 24.80 -13.50
CA GLU A 424 0.94 26.05 -13.33
C GLU A 424 -0.57 25.80 -13.39
N GLY A 425 -1.36 26.85 -13.12
CA GLY A 425 -2.81 26.83 -13.20
C GLY A 425 -3.50 26.24 -11.97
N ARG A 426 -4.83 26.08 -12.04
CA ARG A 426 -5.66 25.62 -10.92
C ARG A 426 -5.41 24.16 -10.53
N ALA A 427 -4.91 23.37 -11.46
CA ALA A 427 -4.59 21.97 -11.28
C ALA A 427 -3.08 21.70 -11.14
N LYS A 428 -2.29 22.72 -10.78
CA LYS A 428 -0.86 22.58 -10.50
C LYS A 428 -0.59 21.43 -9.54
N GLY A 429 0.42 20.62 -9.84
CA GLY A 429 0.76 19.41 -9.08
C GLY A 429 0.04 18.15 -9.57
N THR A 430 -0.86 18.26 -10.57
CA THR A 430 -1.40 17.05 -11.22
C THR A 430 -0.28 16.27 -11.89
N LEU A 431 -0.16 14.99 -11.53
CA LEU A 431 0.77 14.06 -12.11
C LEU A 431 0.10 13.24 -13.21
N PHE A 432 0.73 13.16 -14.35
CA PHE A 432 0.45 12.21 -15.43
C PHE A 432 1.61 11.22 -15.49
N LYS A 433 1.32 9.91 -15.42
CA LYS A 433 2.32 8.85 -15.49
C LYS A 433 1.91 7.85 -16.58
N LEU A 434 2.83 7.59 -17.52
CA LEU A 434 2.78 6.43 -18.38
C LEU A 434 3.88 5.46 -17.91
N HIS A 435 3.49 4.24 -17.62
CA HIS A 435 4.38 3.17 -17.21
C HIS A 435 4.17 1.96 -18.10
N TYR A 436 5.27 1.39 -18.59
CA TYR A 436 5.27 0.20 -19.43
C TYR A 436 6.21 -0.85 -18.85
N THR A 437 5.70 -2.06 -18.63
CA THR A 437 6.48 -3.21 -18.16
C THR A 437 6.49 -4.32 -19.21
N LEU A 438 7.70 -4.84 -19.48
CA LEU A 438 7.90 -6.12 -20.13
C LEU A 438 8.35 -7.10 -19.06
N TYR A 439 7.51 -8.10 -18.76
CA TYR A 439 7.81 -9.15 -17.79
C TYR A 439 8.00 -10.48 -18.49
N ASP A 440 9.08 -11.18 -18.18
CA ASP A 440 9.45 -12.48 -18.72
C ASP A 440 9.61 -13.52 -17.61
N ASN A 441 8.89 -14.65 -17.76
CA ASN A 441 9.08 -15.88 -17.01
C ASN A 441 9.98 -16.82 -17.85
N HIS A 442 11.26 -16.89 -17.50
CA HIS A 442 12.27 -17.60 -18.29
C HIS A 442 12.16 -19.14 -18.25
N THR A 443 11.20 -19.71 -17.48
CA THR A 443 11.06 -21.17 -17.32
C THR A 443 9.78 -21.74 -17.90
N ASN A 444 8.94 -20.93 -18.52
CA ASN A 444 7.64 -21.32 -19.09
C ASN A 444 6.68 -22.06 -18.11
N ILE A 445 6.86 -21.87 -16.80
CA ILE A 445 5.93 -22.36 -15.79
C ILE A 445 4.63 -21.57 -15.91
N PRO A 446 3.46 -22.19 -15.96
CA PRO A 446 2.18 -21.47 -16.02
C PRO A 446 2.00 -20.51 -14.84
N SER A 447 1.31 -19.40 -15.05
CA SER A 447 0.96 -18.44 -14.01
C SER A 447 0.36 -19.14 -12.80
N TYR A 448 0.92 -18.89 -11.60
CA TYR A 448 0.57 -19.60 -10.36
C TYR A 448 0.67 -21.14 -10.45
N GLY A 449 1.50 -21.64 -11.36
CA GLY A 449 1.67 -23.09 -11.58
C GLY A 449 2.89 -23.67 -10.87
N GLY A 450 2.98 -25.00 -10.83
CA GLY A 450 4.16 -25.75 -10.37
C GLY A 450 4.61 -25.48 -8.91
N GLY A 451 3.73 -24.94 -8.06
CA GLY A 451 4.06 -24.55 -6.68
C GLY A 451 4.60 -23.13 -6.52
N PHE A 452 4.64 -22.34 -7.57
CA PHE A 452 5.05 -20.93 -7.54
C PHE A 452 3.83 -20.02 -7.42
N GLY A 453 3.46 -19.67 -6.20
CA GLY A 453 2.20 -18.99 -5.91
C GLY A 453 2.12 -17.52 -6.33
N ASN A 454 3.25 -16.84 -6.58
CA ASN A 454 3.30 -15.41 -6.93
C ASN A 454 4.16 -15.14 -8.17
N VAL A 455 4.20 -16.06 -9.10
CA VAL A 455 4.91 -15.94 -10.37
C VAL A 455 3.91 -15.95 -11.52
N PHE A 456 4.13 -15.09 -12.49
CA PHE A 456 3.23 -14.86 -13.63
C PHE A 456 3.77 -15.46 -14.91
N GLN A 457 2.99 -15.42 -16.00
CA GLN A 457 3.48 -15.66 -17.36
C GLN A 457 4.08 -14.39 -17.95
N ASP A 458 4.76 -14.51 -19.09
CA ASP A 458 5.22 -13.36 -19.85
C ASP A 458 4.09 -12.37 -20.07
N GLU A 459 4.33 -11.10 -19.77
CA GLU A 459 3.32 -10.03 -19.83
C GLU A 459 3.89 -8.75 -20.46
N LYS A 460 3.00 -8.05 -21.17
CA LYS A 460 3.16 -6.65 -21.56
C LYS A 460 2.12 -5.85 -20.81
N ASP A 461 2.53 -4.91 -19.97
CA ASP A 461 1.64 -4.18 -19.08
C ASP A 461 1.84 -2.67 -19.24
N VAL A 462 0.83 -1.98 -19.75
CA VAL A 462 0.80 -0.52 -19.90
C VAL A 462 -0.16 0.05 -18.87
N LYS A 463 0.30 1.04 -18.09
CA LYS A 463 -0.51 1.79 -17.15
C LYS A 463 -0.45 3.28 -17.51
N PHE A 464 -1.60 3.92 -17.67
CA PHE A 464 -1.71 5.37 -17.71
C PHE A 464 -2.46 5.86 -16.48
N ILE A 465 -1.85 6.76 -15.74
CA ILE A 465 -2.31 7.19 -14.42
C ILE A 465 -2.35 8.72 -14.39
N VAL A 466 -3.45 9.29 -13.91
CA VAL A 466 -3.55 10.70 -13.57
C VAL A 466 -3.87 10.83 -12.09
N ILE A 467 -3.14 11.67 -11.38
CA ILE A 467 -3.35 11.98 -9.96
C ILE A 467 -3.46 13.50 -9.81
N ALA A 468 -4.63 13.98 -9.47
CA ALA A 468 -4.91 15.40 -9.26
C ALA A 468 -5.34 15.64 -7.80
N PRO A 469 -4.40 15.87 -6.87
CA PRO A 469 -4.72 16.20 -5.49
C PRO A 469 -5.28 17.63 -5.40
N PHE A 470 -6.16 17.85 -4.42
CA PHE A 470 -6.66 19.19 -4.10
C PHE A 470 -6.87 19.37 -2.61
N THR A 471 -6.82 20.62 -2.18
CA THR A 471 -7.19 21.06 -0.84
C THR A 471 -8.28 22.13 -0.97
N LEU A 472 -9.38 21.94 -0.26
CA LEU A 472 -10.49 22.89 -0.26
C LEU A 472 -10.33 23.91 0.86
N PHE A 473 -9.81 23.48 2.02
CA PHE A 473 -9.41 24.35 3.14
C PHE A 473 -8.52 23.60 4.13
#